data_286fa1b8409a271d3fece49a03f2300b
#
_entry.id   286fa1b8409a271d3fece49a03f2300b
#
_cell.length_a   1.000
_cell.length_b   1.000
_cell.length_c   1.000
_cell.angle_alpha   90.00
_cell.angle_beta   90.00
_cell.angle_gamma   90.00
#
_symmetry.space_group_name_H-M   'P 1'
#
loop_
_entity.id
_entity.type
_entity.pdbx_description
1 polymer ?
#
loop_
_entity_poly.entity_id
_entity_poly.type
_entity_poly.pdbx_seq_one_letter_code
_entity_poly.pdbx_strand_id
1 'polypeptide(L)'
;MYLELITTEYGGSPYGRKVNVANGASKINGSMVYPGETLSVYKTVSPFTKENGYALAGSYENGQTVQTYGGGICQVSTTLYNAVIRAELKIVERFPHSMTVHYVSRSADAAIAGTHKDMKFKNTFDTPIYIE
;
A
#
# COMPACT_ATOMS: atom_id res chain seq x y z
N MET A 1 -14.35 19.11 8.03
CA MET A 1 -13.68 17.80 7.88
C MET A 1 -13.15 17.65 6.47
N TYR A 2 -11.91 17.29 6.33
CA TYR A 2 -11.29 17.03 5.03
C TYR A 2 -11.34 15.53 4.72
N LEU A 3 -11.85 15.17 3.56
CA LEU A 3 -12.02 13.77 3.16
C LEU A 3 -11.48 13.58 1.74
N GLU A 4 -10.53 12.66 1.58
CA GLU A 4 -10.09 12.16 0.28
C GLU A 4 -10.54 10.72 0.10
N LEU A 5 -11.14 10.43 -1.04
CA LEU A 5 -11.64 9.11 -1.38
C LEU A 5 -10.99 8.63 -2.67
N ILE A 6 -10.22 7.55 -2.57
CA ILE A 6 -9.52 6.93 -3.69
C ILE A 6 -9.95 5.47 -3.78
N THR A 7 -10.22 5.02 -4.98
CA THR A 7 -10.60 3.63 -5.24
C THR A 7 -9.72 3.04 -6.32
N THR A 8 -9.23 1.83 -6.10
CA THR A 8 -8.67 0.96 -7.15
C THR A 8 -9.40 -0.38 -7.09
N GLU A 9 -9.37 -1.12 -8.19
CA GLU A 9 -10.15 -2.34 -8.30
C GLU A 9 -9.26 -3.57 -8.44
N TYR A 10 -9.65 -4.67 -7.78
CA TYR A 10 -8.94 -5.94 -7.84
C TYR A 10 -9.87 -7.15 -8.05
N GLY A 11 -11.12 -6.89 -8.45
CA GLY A 11 -12.16 -7.92 -8.62
C GLY A 11 -11.80 -9.01 -9.62
N GLY A 12 -11.01 -8.70 -10.66
CA GLY A 12 -10.56 -9.67 -11.66
C GLY A 12 -9.29 -10.44 -11.26
N SER A 13 -8.77 -10.22 -10.07
CA SER A 13 -7.52 -10.86 -9.61
C SER A 13 -7.71 -12.32 -9.24
N PRO A 14 -6.66 -13.15 -9.31
CA PRO A 14 -6.68 -14.50 -8.73
C PRO A 14 -6.98 -14.48 -7.25
N TYR A 15 -7.47 -15.60 -6.71
CA TYR A 15 -7.93 -15.68 -5.32
C TYR A 15 -6.85 -15.25 -4.31
N GLY A 16 -5.62 -15.74 -4.46
CA GLY A 16 -4.53 -15.38 -3.54
C GLY A 16 -4.26 -13.88 -3.49
N ARG A 17 -4.30 -13.23 -4.66
CA ARG A 17 -4.13 -11.78 -4.74
C ARG A 17 -5.28 -11.03 -4.06
N LYS A 18 -6.52 -11.49 -4.23
CA LYS A 18 -7.68 -10.91 -3.55
C LYS A 18 -7.53 -10.99 -2.04
N VAL A 19 -7.08 -12.13 -1.54
CA VAL A 19 -6.82 -12.32 -0.10
C VAL A 19 -5.80 -11.30 0.39
N ASN A 20 -4.69 -11.14 -0.34
CA ASN A 20 -3.60 -10.26 0.07
C ASN A 20 -4.00 -8.79 0.07
N VAL A 21 -4.71 -8.33 -0.96
CA VAL A 21 -5.18 -6.95 -1.02
C VAL A 21 -6.16 -6.67 0.13
N ALA A 22 -7.13 -7.54 0.35
CA ALA A 22 -8.08 -7.38 1.44
C ALA A 22 -7.40 -7.42 2.81
N ASN A 23 -6.44 -8.33 3.00
CA ASN A 23 -5.72 -8.46 4.27
C ASN A 23 -4.85 -7.24 4.54
N GLY A 24 -4.11 -6.75 3.55
CA GLY A 24 -3.30 -5.53 3.70
C GLY A 24 -4.17 -4.31 4.01
N ALA A 25 -5.28 -4.15 3.31
CA ALA A 25 -6.22 -3.07 3.55
C ALA A 25 -6.78 -3.13 4.97
N SER A 26 -7.12 -4.33 5.47
CA SER A 26 -7.64 -4.48 6.83
C SER A 26 -6.63 -4.09 7.90
N LYS A 27 -5.33 -4.23 7.64
CA LYS A 27 -4.28 -3.84 8.58
C LYS A 27 -4.06 -2.34 8.64
N ILE A 28 -4.34 -1.65 7.55
CA ILE A 28 -4.24 -0.18 7.48
C ILE A 28 -5.52 0.48 8.00
N ASN A 29 -6.66 -0.17 7.78
CA ASN A 29 -7.95 0.35 8.21
C ASN A 29 -7.97 0.64 9.70
N GLY A 30 -8.44 1.82 10.09
CA GLY A 30 -8.49 2.25 11.47
C GLY A 30 -7.21 2.88 12.00
N SER A 31 -6.19 3.04 11.16
CA SER A 31 -4.95 3.69 11.58
C SER A 31 -5.17 5.16 11.89
N MET A 32 -4.59 5.60 13.01
CA MET A 32 -4.53 7.00 13.38
C MET A 32 -3.10 7.50 13.23
N VAL A 33 -2.92 8.64 12.56
CA VAL A 33 -1.61 9.27 12.43
C VAL A 33 -1.69 10.65 13.08
N TYR A 34 -1.03 10.81 14.20
CA TYR A 34 -1.06 12.06 14.95
C TYR A 34 -0.14 13.10 14.33
N PRO A 35 -0.35 14.41 14.62
CA PRO A 35 0.50 15.47 14.06
C PRO A 35 1.97 15.20 14.29
N GLY A 36 2.76 15.29 13.23
CA GLY A 36 4.20 15.05 13.26
C GLY A 36 4.61 13.59 13.14
N GLU A 37 3.67 12.64 13.21
CA GLU A 37 4.00 11.22 13.07
C GLU A 37 4.13 10.82 11.59
N THR A 38 4.97 9.81 11.36
CA THR A 38 5.16 9.17 10.05
C THR A 38 4.58 7.77 10.08
N LEU A 39 3.77 7.42 9.08
CA LEU A 39 3.26 6.07 8.90
C LEU A 39 4.10 5.36 7.83
N SER A 40 4.54 4.14 8.14
CA SER A 40 5.18 3.22 7.21
C SER A 40 4.16 2.17 6.79
N VAL A 41 3.91 2.05 5.49
CA VAL A 41 3.01 1.01 4.98
C VAL A 41 3.60 -0.37 5.25
N TYR A 42 4.90 -0.55 4.97
CA TYR A 42 5.55 -1.83 5.20
C TYR A 42 5.41 -2.30 6.65
N LYS A 43 5.70 -1.44 7.61
CA LYS A 43 5.57 -1.81 9.03
C LYS A 43 4.14 -2.14 9.43
N THR A 44 3.17 -1.48 8.81
CA THR A 44 1.76 -1.68 9.12
C THR A 44 1.23 -3.01 8.58
N VAL A 45 1.66 -3.42 7.38
CA VAL A 45 1.12 -4.61 6.71
C VAL A 45 1.95 -5.87 6.90
N SER A 46 3.24 -5.73 7.22
CA SER A 46 4.14 -6.89 7.41
C SER A 46 3.92 -7.56 8.76
N PRO A 47 4.45 -8.77 8.97
CA PRO A 47 5.22 -9.59 8.03
C PRO A 47 4.34 -10.27 6.98
N PHE A 48 4.91 -10.59 5.82
CA PHE A 48 4.20 -11.28 4.76
C PHE A 48 4.31 -12.78 4.96
N THR A 49 3.48 -13.30 5.85
CA THR A 49 3.46 -14.70 6.24
C THR A 49 2.03 -15.24 6.20
N LYS A 50 1.90 -16.56 6.08
CA LYS A 50 0.61 -17.23 6.15
C LYS A 50 -0.08 -16.93 7.49
N GLU A 51 0.66 -16.95 8.59
CA GLU A 51 0.17 -16.69 9.93
C GLU A 51 -0.40 -15.27 10.08
N ASN A 52 0.13 -14.33 9.31
CA ASN A 52 -0.36 -12.94 9.30
C ASN A 52 -1.47 -12.71 8.25
N GLY A 53 -2.06 -13.79 7.72
CA GLY A 53 -3.23 -13.72 6.85
C GLY A 53 -2.92 -13.64 5.36
N TYR A 54 -1.65 -13.74 4.94
CA TYR A 54 -1.29 -13.66 3.53
C TYR A 54 -1.33 -15.02 2.85
N ALA A 55 -1.58 -15.00 1.54
CA ALA A 55 -1.59 -16.15 0.67
C ALA A 55 -0.50 -16.01 -0.39
N LEU A 56 -0.16 -17.15 -1.03
CA LEU A 56 0.72 -17.11 -2.19
C LEU A 56 0.00 -16.48 -3.37
N ALA A 57 0.67 -15.56 -4.04
CA ALA A 57 0.17 -14.89 -5.23
C ALA A 57 1.32 -14.37 -6.08
N GLY A 58 1.05 -14.03 -7.33
CA GLY A 58 2.05 -13.56 -8.27
C GLY A 58 2.73 -12.27 -7.83
N SER A 59 4.04 -12.25 -7.96
CA SER A 59 4.90 -11.11 -7.68
C SER A 59 6.02 -11.07 -8.71
N TYR A 60 6.70 -9.94 -8.84
CA TYR A 60 7.83 -9.81 -9.76
C TYR A 60 9.15 -9.78 -8.98
N GLU A 61 10.08 -10.65 -9.35
CA GLU A 61 11.44 -10.68 -8.84
C GLU A 61 12.42 -10.86 -9.98
N ASN A 62 13.41 -9.97 -10.11
CA ASN A 62 14.43 -10.02 -11.15
C ASN A 62 13.84 -10.20 -12.57
N GLY A 63 12.74 -9.49 -12.86
CA GLY A 63 12.07 -9.54 -14.14
C GLY A 63 11.22 -10.79 -14.39
N GLN A 64 11.06 -11.64 -13.40
CA GLN A 64 10.27 -12.88 -13.50
C GLN A 64 9.07 -12.85 -12.58
N THR A 65 8.00 -13.55 -12.97
CA THR A 65 6.83 -13.75 -12.11
C THR A 65 7.08 -14.94 -11.20
N VAL A 66 6.95 -14.71 -9.89
CA VAL A 66 7.10 -15.74 -8.86
C VAL A 66 5.88 -15.71 -7.94
N GLN A 67 5.68 -16.81 -7.18
CA GLN A 67 4.63 -16.88 -6.17
C GLN A 67 5.22 -16.55 -4.81
N THR A 68 4.72 -15.48 -4.17
CA THR A 68 5.18 -15.08 -2.84
C THR A 68 4.00 -14.77 -1.95
N TYR A 69 4.19 -14.94 -0.64
CA TYR A 69 3.21 -14.47 0.33
C TYR A 69 3.13 -12.93 0.26
N GLY A 70 1.93 -12.41 0.11
CA GLY A 70 1.72 -10.97 0.00
C GLY A 70 1.73 -10.45 -1.43
N GLY A 71 1.83 -11.30 -2.45
CA GLY A 71 1.74 -10.85 -3.85
C GLY A 71 0.48 -10.01 -4.08
N GLY A 72 0.63 -8.82 -4.68
CA GLY A 72 -0.45 -7.87 -4.91
C GLY A 72 -0.55 -6.74 -3.88
N ILE A 73 0.24 -6.79 -2.81
CA ILE A 73 0.16 -5.81 -1.72
C ILE A 73 0.47 -4.37 -2.16
N CYS A 74 1.25 -4.20 -3.23
CA CYS A 74 1.59 -2.87 -3.73
C CYS A 74 0.36 -2.08 -4.17
N GLN A 75 -0.74 -2.74 -4.51
CA GLN A 75 -1.98 -2.04 -4.82
C GLN A 75 -2.55 -1.33 -3.60
N VAL A 76 -2.40 -1.89 -2.41
CA VAL A 76 -2.83 -1.26 -1.16
C VAL A 76 -1.99 0.00 -0.90
N SER A 77 -0.67 -0.10 -1.01
CA SER A 77 0.21 1.06 -0.82
C SER A 77 -0.03 2.14 -1.88
N THR A 78 -0.31 1.75 -3.12
CA THR A 78 -0.61 2.67 -4.22
C THR A 78 -1.92 3.42 -3.99
N THR A 79 -2.95 2.72 -3.53
CA THR A 79 -4.24 3.34 -3.23
C THR A 79 -4.09 4.37 -2.12
N LEU A 80 -3.40 4.01 -1.05
CA LEU A 80 -3.13 4.94 0.05
C LEU A 80 -2.26 6.11 -0.39
N TYR A 81 -1.23 5.86 -1.19
CA TYR A 81 -0.35 6.91 -1.72
C TYR A 81 -1.17 7.99 -2.48
N ASN A 82 -2.11 7.56 -3.32
CA ASN A 82 -2.94 8.50 -4.07
C ASN A 82 -3.85 9.34 -3.16
N ALA A 83 -4.37 8.76 -2.10
CA ALA A 83 -5.15 9.52 -1.11
C ALA A 83 -4.27 10.53 -0.37
N VAL A 84 -3.07 10.10 -0.01
CA VAL A 84 -2.11 10.92 0.75
C VAL A 84 -1.65 12.13 -0.05
N ILE A 85 -1.30 11.96 -1.34
CA ILE A 85 -0.87 13.10 -2.17
C ILE A 85 -2.00 14.07 -2.45
N ARG A 86 -3.22 13.59 -2.59
CA ARG A 86 -4.38 14.47 -2.77
C ARG A 86 -4.73 15.23 -1.49
N ALA A 87 -4.45 14.63 -0.34
CA ALA A 87 -4.58 15.30 0.94
C ALA A 87 -3.45 16.29 1.23
N GLU A 88 -2.48 16.40 0.32
CA GLU A 88 -1.32 17.29 0.44
C GLU A 88 -0.46 17.02 1.66
N LEU A 89 -0.42 15.78 2.10
CA LEU A 89 0.48 15.34 3.16
C LEU A 89 1.89 15.14 2.62
N LYS A 90 2.87 15.17 3.51
CA LYS A 90 4.27 15.05 3.11
C LYS A 90 4.63 13.58 2.82
N ILE A 91 5.07 13.29 1.60
CA ILE A 91 5.66 11.99 1.26
C ILE A 91 7.10 11.97 1.77
N VAL A 92 7.41 11.00 2.61
CA VAL A 92 8.75 10.81 3.18
C VAL A 92 9.54 9.81 2.34
N GLU A 93 8.87 8.76 1.86
CA GLU A 93 9.51 7.71 1.06
C GLU A 93 8.48 7.14 0.08
N ARG A 94 8.88 6.98 -1.17
CA ARG A 94 8.04 6.38 -2.21
C ARG A 94 8.94 5.83 -3.32
N PHE A 95 8.60 4.63 -3.82
CA PHE A 95 9.29 4.00 -4.95
C PHE A 95 8.28 3.61 -6.03
N PRO A 96 8.55 3.90 -7.30
CA PRO A 96 7.73 3.39 -8.39
C PRO A 96 8.00 1.90 -8.61
N HIS A 97 7.07 1.21 -9.28
CA HIS A 97 7.33 -0.14 -9.76
C HIS A 97 8.37 -0.10 -10.88
N SER A 98 9.16 -1.16 -11.00
CA SER A 98 10.10 -1.33 -12.12
C SER A 98 9.36 -1.65 -13.42
N MET A 99 8.10 -2.11 -13.34
CA MET A 99 7.25 -2.43 -14.48
C MET A 99 5.94 -1.66 -14.37
N THR A 100 5.32 -1.36 -15.52
CA THR A 100 4.03 -0.66 -15.54
C THR A 100 2.95 -1.51 -14.88
N VAL A 101 2.18 -0.90 -13.98
CA VAL A 101 0.98 -1.50 -13.40
C VAL A 101 -0.26 -0.90 -14.05
N HIS A 102 -1.39 -1.62 -14.00
CA HIS A 102 -2.59 -1.26 -14.76
C HIS A 102 -3.77 -0.76 -13.92
N TYR A 103 -3.66 -0.78 -12.60
CA TYR A 103 -4.75 -0.35 -11.71
C TYR A 103 -4.72 1.15 -11.37
N VAL A 104 -3.69 1.87 -11.79
CA VAL A 104 -3.57 3.34 -11.66
C VAL A 104 -2.89 3.92 -12.88
N SER A 105 -2.97 5.23 -13.02
CA SER A 105 -2.25 5.98 -14.05
C SER A 105 -0.74 5.85 -13.86
N ARG A 106 0.02 6.04 -14.93
CA ARG A 106 1.48 6.03 -14.87
C ARG A 106 1.98 7.05 -13.85
N SER A 107 3.03 6.71 -13.15
CA SER A 107 3.65 7.53 -12.10
C SER A 107 2.79 7.79 -10.87
N ALA A 108 1.61 7.15 -10.78
CA ALA A 108 0.75 7.23 -9.61
C ALA A 108 0.88 6.01 -8.69
N ASP A 109 1.82 5.11 -8.96
CA ASP A 109 2.02 3.89 -8.19
C ASP A 109 3.03 4.08 -7.06
N ALA A 110 2.93 3.22 -6.05
CA ALA A 110 3.88 3.17 -4.94
C ALA A 110 4.15 1.71 -4.58
N ALA A 111 5.36 1.26 -4.86
CA ALA A 111 5.79 -0.12 -4.61
C ALA A 111 6.35 -0.26 -3.21
N ILE A 112 6.07 -1.40 -2.60
CA ILE A 112 6.74 -1.81 -1.36
C ILE A 112 7.37 -3.19 -1.59
N ALA A 113 8.56 -3.40 -1.04
CA ALA A 113 9.27 -4.66 -1.22
C ALA A 113 10.32 -4.86 -0.12
N GLY A 114 10.08 -5.83 0.75
CA GLY A 114 11.01 -6.18 1.82
C GLY A 114 11.40 -4.96 2.66
N THR A 115 12.69 -4.83 2.95
CA THR A 115 13.20 -3.74 3.77
C THR A 115 13.73 -2.56 2.97
N HIS A 116 13.74 -2.64 1.62
CA HIS A 116 14.37 -1.64 0.78
C HIS A 116 13.40 -0.76 -0.02
N LYS A 117 12.12 -1.07 -0.03
CA LYS A 117 11.10 -0.21 -0.65
C LYS A 117 9.92 -0.08 0.27
N ASP A 118 9.56 1.14 0.60
CA ASP A 118 8.42 1.43 1.46
C ASP A 118 7.68 2.66 0.93
N MET A 119 6.46 2.84 1.37
CA MET A 119 5.73 4.08 1.22
C MET A 119 5.53 4.65 2.61
N LYS A 120 6.07 5.84 2.85
CA LYS A 120 5.97 6.55 4.12
C LYS A 120 5.44 7.94 3.89
N PHE A 121 4.55 8.39 4.76
CA PHE A 121 4.10 9.77 4.76
C PHE A 121 4.01 10.31 6.18
N LYS A 122 4.13 11.63 6.29
CA LYS A 122 4.08 12.34 7.57
C LYS A 122 2.82 13.18 7.65
N ASN A 123 2.14 13.13 8.79
CA ASN A 123 1.05 14.04 9.07
C ASN A 123 1.60 15.43 9.39
N THR A 124 1.41 16.35 8.46
CA THR A 124 1.83 17.74 8.59
C THR A 124 0.70 18.66 9.04
N PHE A 125 -0.47 18.09 9.34
CA PHE A 125 -1.61 18.85 9.87
C PHE A 125 -1.52 19.01 11.39
N ASP A 126 -2.33 19.93 11.93
CA ASP A 126 -2.43 20.16 13.40
C ASP A 126 -3.34 19.15 14.09
N THR A 127 -4.06 18.35 13.32
CA THR A 127 -5.06 17.38 13.82
C THR A 127 -4.69 15.98 13.40
N PRO A 128 -5.14 14.95 14.15
CA PRO A 128 -4.92 13.56 13.76
C PRO A 128 -5.58 13.24 12.42
N ILE A 129 -4.98 12.29 11.69
CA ILE A 129 -5.53 11.72 10.47
C ILE A 129 -6.04 10.32 10.78
N TYR A 130 -7.23 10.01 10.29
CA TYR A 130 -7.82 8.70 10.39
C TYR A 130 -7.88 8.06 8.99
N ILE A 131 -7.42 6.82 8.88
CA ILE A 131 -7.41 6.07 7.62
C ILE A 131 -8.46 4.96 7.71
N GLU A 132 -9.30 4.92 6.67
CA GLU A 132 -10.39 3.96 6.59
C GLU A 132 -10.46 3.35 5.20
#